data_ca19ba0f065b19505648798161793b79
#
_entry.id   ca19ba0f065b19505648798161793b79
#
_cell.length_a   1.000
_cell.length_b   1.000
_cell.length_c   1.000
_cell.angle_alpha   90.00
_cell.angle_beta   90.00
_cell.angle_gamma   90.00
#
_symmetry.space_group_name_H-M   'P 1'
#
loop_
_entity.id
_entity.type
_entity.pdbx_description
1 polymer ?
#
loop_
_entity_poly.entity_id
_entity_poly.type
_entity_poly.pdbx_seq_one_letter_code
_entity_poly.pdbx_strand_id
1 'polypeptide(L)'
;MLKIKNVSAKNFMSVGNNTQAVNFDNCQLTLVLGHNLDMGGDGSRNGTGKTTIINALSYALYGDALTNIRKDNLINKTNGKGMIVTVEFEIEGRAYRIERGRRPNVLRLLVNGEDAFTEEQQGDSRETQKEIEKIIGFPHNMFKHLIALNTYTEPFLSMRANDQRDMIEQLLGITELSLKAEILKERMKFTKEAIKEEEITINAINTSNERIEKNIQEIESRSRAWEKNKDDKIISLGEEIVALETIDIDKELENHKLLGDLKEQRANLQVLTSEEKRIAT
;
A
#
# COMPACT_ATOMS: atom_id res chain seq x y z
N MET A 1 -35.92 -4.69 -9.95
CA MET A 1 -35.61 -6.05 -10.44
C MET A 1 -35.50 -5.99 -11.95
N LEU A 2 -34.45 -6.58 -12.56
CA LEU A 2 -34.25 -6.63 -14.02
C LEU A 2 -35.24 -7.63 -14.64
N LYS A 3 -36.05 -7.18 -15.61
CA LYS A 3 -36.98 -8.00 -16.36
C LYS A 3 -36.68 -7.88 -17.87
N ILE A 4 -36.14 -8.92 -18.48
CA ILE A 4 -35.89 -8.97 -19.92
C ILE A 4 -37.25 -9.13 -20.63
N LYS A 5 -37.52 -8.26 -21.61
CA LYS A 5 -38.77 -8.29 -22.39
C LYS A 5 -38.56 -8.91 -23.76
N ASN A 6 -37.55 -8.46 -24.50
CA ASN A 6 -37.33 -8.88 -25.85
C ASN A 6 -35.82 -8.94 -26.17
N VAL A 7 -35.43 -9.92 -26.96
CA VAL A 7 -34.10 -10.04 -27.54
C VAL A 7 -34.23 -10.28 -29.03
N SER A 8 -33.60 -9.45 -29.84
CA SER A 8 -33.56 -9.63 -31.29
C SER A 8 -32.13 -9.63 -31.82
N ALA A 9 -31.89 -10.40 -32.84
CA ALA A 9 -30.57 -10.51 -33.46
C ALA A 9 -30.70 -10.59 -35.00
N LYS A 10 -29.76 -9.95 -35.68
CA LYS A 10 -29.60 -9.99 -37.14
C LYS A 10 -28.13 -10.16 -37.46
N ASN A 11 -27.79 -11.03 -38.39
CA ASN A 11 -26.41 -11.32 -38.79
C ASN A 11 -25.50 -11.69 -37.63
N PHE A 12 -26.02 -12.34 -36.60
CA PHE A 12 -25.33 -12.73 -35.39
C PHE A 12 -25.18 -14.24 -35.31
N MET A 13 -23.97 -14.75 -35.27
CA MET A 13 -23.65 -16.19 -35.24
C MET A 13 -24.39 -16.99 -36.32
N SER A 14 -25.33 -17.87 -35.94
CA SER A 14 -26.17 -18.66 -36.85
C SER A 14 -27.36 -17.89 -37.43
N VAL A 15 -27.70 -16.72 -36.86
CA VAL A 15 -28.77 -15.88 -37.36
C VAL A 15 -28.33 -15.12 -38.61
N GLY A 16 -29.06 -15.27 -39.70
CA GLY A 16 -28.79 -14.61 -40.96
C GLY A 16 -29.35 -13.19 -41.07
N ASN A 17 -29.60 -12.74 -42.30
CA ASN A 17 -30.06 -11.37 -42.58
C ASN A 17 -31.49 -11.05 -42.11
N ASN A 18 -32.32 -12.06 -41.90
CA ASN A 18 -33.64 -11.88 -41.31
C ASN A 18 -33.52 -11.75 -39.79
N THR A 19 -34.06 -10.67 -39.26
CA THR A 19 -34.08 -10.44 -37.81
C THR A 19 -34.92 -11.52 -37.13
N GLN A 20 -34.30 -12.20 -36.15
CA GLN A 20 -34.99 -13.13 -35.28
C GLN A 20 -35.18 -12.47 -33.91
N ALA A 21 -36.39 -12.58 -33.35
CA ALA A 21 -36.70 -12.01 -32.05
C ALA A 21 -37.35 -13.06 -31.14
N VAL A 22 -37.02 -12.98 -29.85
CA VAL A 22 -37.63 -13.81 -28.82
C VAL A 22 -38.23 -12.89 -27.76
N ASN A 23 -39.52 -13.06 -27.52
CA ASN A 23 -40.26 -12.29 -26.52
C ASN A 23 -40.32 -13.09 -25.21
N PHE A 24 -39.91 -12.47 -24.11
CA PHE A 24 -39.91 -13.03 -22.75
C PHE A 24 -40.92 -12.34 -21.81
N ASP A 25 -41.63 -11.31 -22.27
CA ASP A 25 -42.44 -10.43 -21.39
C ASP A 25 -43.58 -11.16 -20.65
N ASN A 26 -44.16 -12.17 -21.26
CA ASN A 26 -45.35 -12.86 -20.74
C ASN A 26 -45.08 -14.26 -20.17
N CYS A 27 -43.79 -14.63 -19.99
CA CYS A 27 -43.43 -16.00 -19.65
C CYS A 27 -42.75 -16.09 -18.29
N GLN A 28 -43.31 -16.85 -17.35
CA GLN A 28 -42.64 -17.25 -16.13
C GLN A 28 -41.56 -18.31 -16.40
N LEU A 29 -41.83 -19.21 -17.34
CA LEU A 29 -40.95 -20.26 -17.81
C LEU A 29 -41.07 -20.42 -19.31
N THR A 30 -39.97 -20.35 -20.05
CA THR A 30 -39.92 -20.51 -21.48
C THR A 30 -39.05 -21.71 -21.84
N LEU A 31 -39.65 -22.69 -22.54
CA LEU A 31 -38.93 -23.82 -23.15
C LEU A 31 -38.63 -23.51 -24.60
N VAL A 32 -37.33 -23.41 -24.96
CA VAL A 32 -36.89 -23.19 -26.33
C VAL A 32 -36.53 -24.52 -26.96
N LEU A 33 -37.34 -24.94 -27.92
CA LEU A 33 -37.13 -26.16 -28.71
C LEU A 33 -36.56 -25.81 -30.10
N GLY A 34 -35.55 -26.57 -30.51
CA GLY A 34 -35.01 -26.45 -31.87
C GLY A 34 -35.53 -27.58 -32.76
N HIS A 35 -35.85 -27.26 -33.99
CA HIS A 35 -36.12 -28.23 -35.02
C HIS A 35 -35.16 -28.02 -36.19
N ASN A 36 -34.32 -29.03 -36.45
CA ASN A 36 -33.37 -28.98 -37.57
C ASN A 36 -34.00 -29.53 -38.81
N LEU A 37 -34.23 -28.65 -39.78
CA LEU A 37 -34.85 -29.00 -41.06
C LEU A 37 -33.85 -29.51 -42.10
N ASP A 38 -32.53 -29.24 -41.88
CA ASP A 38 -31.51 -29.53 -42.89
C ASP A 38 -31.01 -30.99 -42.88
N MET A 39 -31.17 -31.67 -41.76
CA MET A 39 -30.61 -33.01 -41.56
C MET A 39 -31.61 -34.16 -41.81
N GLY A 40 -32.84 -33.91 -42.26
CA GLY A 40 -33.81 -34.94 -42.70
C GLY A 40 -34.12 -36.03 -41.68
N GLY A 41 -33.75 -35.90 -40.42
CA GLY A 41 -33.93 -36.88 -39.35
C GLY A 41 -34.90 -36.42 -38.28
N ASP A 42 -35.91 -37.23 -38.00
CA ASP A 42 -36.81 -37.05 -36.88
C ASP A 42 -35.99 -37.02 -35.57
N GLY A 43 -35.89 -35.84 -34.97
CA GLY A 43 -35.32 -35.69 -33.64
C GLY A 43 -33.99 -34.94 -33.52
N SER A 44 -33.33 -34.50 -34.61
CA SER A 44 -32.13 -33.65 -34.48
C SER A 44 -32.49 -32.25 -33.97
N ARG A 45 -32.12 -31.97 -32.74
CA ARG A 45 -32.36 -30.66 -32.06
C ARG A 45 -31.10 -29.79 -31.94
N ASN A 46 -29.97 -30.28 -32.41
CA ASN A 46 -28.70 -29.62 -32.34
C ASN A 46 -28.44 -28.70 -33.54
N GLY A 47 -27.66 -27.67 -33.39
CA GLY A 47 -27.33 -26.71 -34.45
C GLY A 47 -28.41 -25.67 -34.78
N THR A 48 -29.55 -25.68 -34.11
CA THR A 48 -30.72 -24.81 -34.39
C THR A 48 -30.64 -23.41 -33.81
N GLY A 49 -29.50 -23.00 -33.22
CA GLY A 49 -29.30 -21.63 -32.71
C GLY A 49 -29.87 -21.35 -31.33
N LYS A 50 -30.24 -22.34 -30.53
CA LYS A 50 -30.75 -22.11 -29.17
C LYS A 50 -29.78 -21.32 -28.31
N THR A 51 -28.51 -21.69 -28.26
CA THR A 51 -27.45 -21.00 -27.51
C THR A 51 -27.15 -19.61 -28.09
N THR A 52 -27.48 -19.37 -29.37
CA THR A 52 -27.30 -18.05 -30.00
C THR A 52 -28.16 -16.99 -29.33
N ILE A 53 -29.36 -17.33 -28.85
CA ILE A 53 -30.27 -16.40 -28.14
C ILE A 53 -29.58 -15.85 -26.87
N ILE A 54 -29.02 -16.74 -26.06
CA ILE A 54 -28.36 -16.34 -24.80
C ILE A 54 -27.03 -15.61 -25.06
N ASN A 55 -26.30 -16.02 -26.12
CA ASN A 55 -25.11 -15.26 -26.55
C ASN A 55 -25.50 -13.87 -27.09
N ALA A 56 -26.63 -13.72 -27.77
CA ALA A 56 -27.13 -12.42 -28.20
C ALA A 56 -27.47 -11.53 -27.00
N LEU A 57 -28.13 -12.06 -25.98
CA LEU A 57 -28.40 -11.35 -24.75
C LEU A 57 -27.10 -10.90 -24.06
N SER A 58 -26.14 -11.80 -23.89
CA SER A 58 -24.82 -11.48 -23.29
C SER A 58 -24.09 -10.40 -24.10
N TYR A 59 -24.07 -10.54 -25.42
CA TYR A 59 -23.41 -9.56 -26.29
C TYR A 59 -24.09 -8.19 -26.26
N ALA A 60 -25.41 -8.14 -26.26
CA ALA A 60 -26.12 -6.86 -26.15
C ALA A 60 -25.79 -6.12 -24.85
N LEU A 61 -25.82 -6.82 -23.73
CA LEU A 61 -25.58 -6.23 -22.39
C LEU A 61 -24.12 -5.88 -22.15
N TYR A 62 -23.18 -6.76 -22.51
CA TYR A 62 -21.76 -6.62 -22.11
C TYR A 62 -20.78 -6.48 -23.28
N GLY A 63 -21.22 -6.68 -24.50
CA GLY A 63 -20.34 -6.65 -25.68
C GLY A 63 -19.50 -7.91 -25.89
N ASP A 64 -19.72 -8.94 -25.08
CA ASP A 64 -19.02 -10.22 -25.15
C ASP A 64 -20.01 -11.41 -25.11
N ALA A 65 -19.68 -12.48 -25.82
CA ALA A 65 -20.47 -13.72 -25.76
C ALA A 65 -20.14 -14.49 -24.46
N LEU A 66 -20.98 -15.47 -24.12
CA LEU A 66 -20.73 -16.34 -22.96
C LEU A 66 -19.51 -17.24 -23.14
N THR A 67 -19.18 -17.57 -24.37
CA THR A 67 -18.01 -18.35 -24.75
C THR A 67 -16.89 -17.41 -25.22
N ASN A 68 -15.65 -17.84 -25.10
CA ASN A 68 -14.49 -17.05 -25.51
C ASN A 68 -14.34 -17.00 -27.03
N ILE A 69 -15.26 -16.30 -27.69
CA ILE A 69 -15.31 -16.09 -29.14
C ILE A 69 -14.87 -14.65 -29.44
N ARG A 70 -13.94 -14.47 -30.38
CA ARG A 70 -13.54 -13.13 -30.82
C ARG A 70 -14.76 -12.40 -31.39
N LYS A 71 -14.91 -11.11 -31.07
CA LYS A 71 -16.08 -10.28 -31.48
C LYS A 71 -16.34 -10.29 -32.97
N ASP A 72 -15.31 -10.36 -33.81
CA ASP A 72 -15.45 -10.46 -35.27
C ASP A 72 -16.04 -11.79 -35.73
N ASN A 73 -15.82 -12.85 -34.97
CA ASN A 73 -16.40 -14.17 -35.26
C ASN A 73 -17.86 -14.33 -34.81
N LEU A 74 -18.41 -13.33 -34.12
CA LEU A 74 -19.84 -13.27 -33.79
C LEU A 74 -20.66 -12.81 -34.99
N ILE A 75 -20.06 -12.18 -36.00
CA ILE A 75 -20.74 -11.78 -37.20
C ILE A 75 -21.06 -13.05 -38.01
N ASN A 76 -22.27 -13.12 -38.54
CA ASN A 76 -22.67 -14.22 -39.42
C ASN A 76 -21.68 -14.36 -40.59
N LYS A 77 -21.10 -15.53 -40.74
CA LYS A 77 -20.02 -15.79 -41.71
C LYS A 77 -20.47 -15.60 -43.18
N THR A 78 -21.71 -15.89 -43.49
CA THR A 78 -22.24 -15.76 -44.84
C THR A 78 -22.40 -14.28 -45.23
N ASN A 79 -22.89 -13.45 -44.32
CA ASN A 79 -23.20 -12.06 -44.62
C ASN A 79 -22.02 -11.11 -44.33
N GLY A 80 -21.15 -11.44 -43.40
CA GLY A 80 -19.90 -10.75 -43.08
C GLY A 80 -20.01 -9.31 -42.56
N LYS A 81 -21.22 -8.76 -42.48
CA LYS A 81 -21.52 -7.36 -42.13
C LYS A 81 -22.92 -7.17 -41.56
N GLY A 82 -23.20 -5.98 -41.05
CA GLY A 82 -24.52 -5.56 -40.61
C GLY A 82 -25.04 -6.38 -39.42
N MET A 83 -24.14 -6.83 -38.54
CA MET A 83 -24.52 -7.47 -37.29
C MET A 83 -25.17 -6.47 -36.37
N ILE A 84 -26.36 -6.75 -35.88
CA ILE A 84 -27.04 -5.97 -34.85
C ILE A 84 -27.76 -6.91 -33.89
N VAL A 85 -27.65 -6.59 -32.60
CA VAL A 85 -28.36 -7.25 -31.52
C VAL A 85 -29.04 -6.19 -30.69
N THR A 86 -30.33 -6.42 -30.39
CA THR A 86 -31.11 -5.50 -29.57
C THR A 86 -31.68 -6.26 -28.38
N VAL A 87 -31.61 -5.65 -27.19
CA VAL A 87 -32.29 -6.14 -25.99
C VAL A 87 -33.19 -5.06 -25.44
N GLU A 88 -34.40 -5.43 -25.06
CA GLU A 88 -35.34 -4.58 -24.34
C GLU A 88 -35.62 -5.18 -22.97
N PHE A 89 -35.50 -4.34 -21.94
CA PHE A 89 -35.67 -4.75 -20.55
C PHE A 89 -36.26 -3.63 -19.70
N GLU A 90 -36.74 -3.98 -18.55
CA GLU A 90 -37.31 -3.05 -17.57
C GLU A 90 -36.61 -3.21 -16.22
N ILE A 91 -36.32 -2.08 -15.59
CA ILE A 91 -35.83 -2.02 -14.21
C ILE A 91 -36.65 -0.95 -13.48
N GLU A 92 -37.33 -1.32 -12.42
CA GLU A 92 -38.09 -0.40 -11.57
C GLU A 92 -39.11 0.46 -12.32
N GLY A 93 -39.78 -0.13 -13.31
CA GLY A 93 -40.78 0.55 -14.13
C GLY A 93 -40.23 1.41 -15.26
N ARG A 94 -38.92 1.51 -15.43
CA ARG A 94 -38.28 2.21 -16.56
C ARG A 94 -37.94 1.24 -17.67
N ALA A 95 -38.30 1.59 -18.89
CA ALA A 95 -37.98 0.79 -20.07
C ALA A 95 -36.63 1.17 -20.64
N TYR A 96 -35.79 0.18 -20.86
CA TYR A 96 -34.45 0.33 -21.45
C TYR A 96 -34.37 -0.49 -22.74
N ARG A 97 -33.65 0.06 -23.72
CA ARG A 97 -33.31 -0.65 -24.97
C ARG A 97 -31.84 -0.42 -25.28
N ILE A 98 -31.10 -1.51 -25.48
CA ILE A 98 -29.72 -1.49 -25.92
C ILE A 98 -29.67 -2.04 -27.36
N GLU A 99 -29.04 -1.28 -28.23
CA GLU A 99 -28.72 -1.67 -29.60
C GLU A 99 -27.21 -1.77 -29.76
N ARG A 100 -26.71 -2.95 -30.06
CA ARG A 100 -25.28 -3.18 -30.25
C ARG A 100 -25.03 -3.83 -31.60
N GLY A 101 -24.20 -3.18 -32.41
CA GLY A 101 -23.85 -3.63 -33.74
C GLY A 101 -22.35 -3.75 -33.96
N ARG A 102 -22.01 -4.49 -35.02
CA ARG A 102 -20.66 -4.60 -35.53
C ARG A 102 -20.65 -4.63 -37.04
N ARG A 103 -19.72 -3.84 -37.65
CA ARG A 103 -19.66 -3.64 -39.10
C ARG A 103 -20.98 -3.11 -39.72
N PRO A 104 -21.38 -1.87 -39.31
CA PRO A 104 -20.66 -0.86 -38.51
C PRO A 104 -20.74 -1.11 -37.01
N ASN A 105 -19.78 -0.51 -36.25
CA ASN A 105 -19.83 -0.51 -34.79
C ASN A 105 -20.93 0.47 -34.35
N VAL A 106 -21.88 -0.05 -33.59
CA VAL A 106 -22.97 0.73 -33.00
C VAL A 106 -23.14 0.31 -31.55
N LEU A 107 -23.27 1.28 -30.64
CA LEU A 107 -23.74 1.05 -29.29
C LEU A 107 -24.66 2.20 -28.90
N ARG A 108 -25.92 1.90 -28.67
CA ARG A 108 -26.94 2.86 -28.25
C ARG A 108 -27.65 2.35 -27.01
N LEU A 109 -27.87 3.26 -26.07
CA LEU A 109 -28.72 3.01 -24.92
C LEU A 109 -29.89 4.00 -24.97
N LEU A 110 -31.11 3.47 -25.03
CA LEU A 110 -32.32 4.25 -24.98
C LEU A 110 -33.03 4.03 -23.64
N VAL A 111 -33.52 5.09 -23.05
CA VAL A 111 -34.30 5.10 -21.80
C VAL A 111 -35.68 5.69 -22.10
N ASN A 112 -36.73 4.90 -21.90
CA ASN A 112 -38.10 5.29 -22.24
C ASN A 112 -38.29 5.73 -23.71
N GLY A 113 -37.46 5.21 -24.62
CA GLY A 113 -37.52 5.49 -26.05
C GLY A 113 -36.64 6.68 -26.50
N GLU A 114 -36.00 7.39 -25.60
CA GLU A 114 -35.08 8.49 -25.89
C GLU A 114 -33.63 8.04 -25.75
N ASP A 115 -32.73 8.51 -26.62
CA ASP A 115 -31.31 8.22 -26.49
C ASP A 115 -30.77 8.80 -25.17
N ALA A 116 -30.11 7.96 -24.35
CA ALA A 116 -29.56 8.33 -23.04
C ALA A 116 -28.34 9.25 -23.16
N PHE A 117 -27.70 9.34 -24.34
CA PHE A 117 -26.53 10.14 -24.61
C PHE A 117 -26.79 11.09 -25.78
N THR A 118 -26.41 12.36 -25.65
CA THR A 118 -26.41 13.33 -26.72
C THR A 118 -25.40 13.00 -27.82
N GLU A 119 -25.58 13.53 -29.03
CA GLU A 119 -24.69 13.24 -30.18
C GLU A 119 -23.20 13.49 -29.89
N GLU A 120 -22.87 14.43 -29.02
CA GLU A 120 -21.48 14.71 -28.58
C GLU A 120 -20.89 13.62 -27.70
N GLN A 121 -21.70 12.87 -26.98
CA GLN A 121 -21.29 11.78 -26.08
C GLN A 121 -21.33 10.40 -26.74
N GLN A 122 -21.97 10.24 -27.88
CA GLN A 122 -22.06 8.97 -28.62
C GLN A 122 -20.71 8.46 -29.15
N GLY A 123 -19.64 9.25 -29.07
CA GLY A 123 -18.30 8.86 -29.55
C GLY A 123 -17.57 7.85 -28.67
N ASP A 124 -17.87 7.75 -27.39
CA ASP A 124 -17.16 6.82 -26.49
C ASP A 124 -18.04 5.65 -26.04
N SER A 125 -17.95 4.57 -26.81
CA SER A 125 -18.62 3.29 -26.48
C SER A 125 -18.24 2.73 -25.09
N ARG A 126 -17.15 3.20 -24.47
CA ARG A 126 -16.70 2.76 -23.15
C ARG A 126 -17.52 3.41 -22.04
N GLU A 127 -17.89 4.68 -22.18
CA GLU A 127 -18.74 5.37 -21.21
C GLU A 127 -20.16 4.80 -21.26
N THR A 128 -20.71 4.62 -22.47
CA THR A 128 -22.00 3.95 -22.64
C THR A 128 -22.02 2.56 -22.02
N GLN A 129 -20.93 1.78 -22.17
CA GLN A 129 -20.82 0.46 -21.57
C GLN A 129 -20.81 0.51 -20.04
N LYS A 130 -20.07 1.44 -19.44
CA LYS A 130 -20.06 1.61 -17.99
C LYS A 130 -21.43 1.96 -17.43
N GLU A 131 -22.17 2.83 -18.12
CA GLU A 131 -23.52 3.18 -17.69
C GLU A 131 -24.48 2.00 -17.81
N ILE A 132 -24.37 1.21 -18.87
CA ILE A 132 -25.13 -0.05 -19.02
C ILE A 132 -24.84 -0.99 -17.85
N GLU A 133 -23.58 -1.20 -17.48
CA GLU A 133 -23.19 -2.08 -16.37
C GLU A 133 -23.69 -1.55 -15.02
N LYS A 134 -23.68 -0.25 -14.83
CA LYS A 134 -24.22 0.41 -13.63
C LYS A 134 -25.74 0.25 -13.54
N ILE A 135 -26.47 0.39 -14.64
CA ILE A 135 -27.92 0.19 -14.71
C ILE A 135 -28.29 -1.27 -14.42
N ILE A 136 -27.54 -2.21 -15.00
CA ILE A 136 -27.77 -3.65 -14.80
C ILE A 136 -27.44 -4.05 -13.34
N GLY A 137 -26.43 -3.43 -12.74
CA GLY A 137 -26.02 -3.63 -11.35
C GLY A 137 -25.11 -4.84 -11.08
N PHE A 138 -24.70 -5.57 -12.12
CA PHE A 138 -23.76 -6.68 -11.99
C PHE A 138 -22.90 -6.86 -13.24
N PRO A 139 -21.64 -7.30 -13.08
CA PRO A 139 -20.68 -7.45 -14.17
C PRO A 139 -20.94 -8.73 -15.00
N HIS A 140 -20.34 -8.78 -16.20
CA HIS A 140 -20.45 -9.91 -17.13
C HIS A 140 -20.06 -11.26 -16.51
N ASN A 141 -19.05 -11.28 -15.65
CA ASN A 141 -18.61 -12.51 -14.99
C ASN A 141 -19.74 -13.11 -14.13
N MET A 142 -20.44 -12.26 -13.37
CA MET A 142 -21.58 -12.67 -12.56
C MET A 142 -22.75 -13.15 -13.42
N PHE A 143 -23.06 -12.43 -14.52
CA PHE A 143 -24.08 -12.84 -15.48
C PHE A 143 -23.80 -14.23 -16.05
N LYS A 144 -22.55 -14.46 -16.45
CA LYS A 144 -22.09 -15.71 -17.08
C LYS A 144 -22.16 -16.93 -16.15
N HIS A 145 -21.86 -16.77 -14.87
CA HIS A 145 -21.75 -17.89 -13.93
C HIS A 145 -23.01 -18.12 -13.07
N LEU A 146 -23.85 -17.10 -12.89
CA LEU A 146 -25.03 -17.18 -12.02
C LEU A 146 -26.37 -17.11 -12.79
N ILE A 147 -26.41 -16.39 -13.91
CA ILE A 147 -27.66 -16.12 -14.63
C ILE A 147 -27.74 -16.93 -15.93
N ALA A 148 -26.73 -16.80 -16.77
CA ALA A 148 -26.71 -17.44 -18.09
C ALA A 148 -25.85 -18.71 -18.06
N LEU A 149 -26.30 -19.72 -17.34
CA LEU A 149 -25.63 -21.00 -17.23
C LEU A 149 -25.45 -21.67 -18.59
N ASN A 150 -24.24 -21.99 -18.95
CA ASN A 150 -23.86 -22.59 -20.22
C ASN A 150 -22.99 -23.82 -19.95
N THR A 151 -23.10 -24.84 -20.82
CA THR A 151 -22.29 -26.07 -20.74
C THR A 151 -20.78 -25.82 -20.81
N TYR A 152 -20.35 -24.73 -21.43
CA TYR A 152 -18.94 -24.35 -21.57
C TYR A 152 -18.44 -23.37 -20.48
N THR A 153 -19.31 -22.95 -19.58
CA THR A 153 -18.96 -22.09 -18.49
C THR A 153 -18.55 -22.95 -17.31
N GLU A 154 -17.37 -22.65 -16.71
CA GLU A 154 -16.91 -23.33 -15.51
C GLU A 154 -17.94 -23.15 -14.38
N PRO A 155 -18.42 -24.21 -13.75
CA PRO A 155 -19.36 -24.09 -12.63
C PRO A 155 -18.75 -23.31 -11.47
N PHE A 156 -19.55 -22.51 -10.77
CA PHE A 156 -19.10 -21.69 -9.65
C PHE A 156 -18.27 -22.47 -8.62
N LEU A 157 -18.71 -23.69 -8.26
CA LEU A 157 -18.01 -24.52 -7.27
C LEU A 157 -16.65 -25.07 -7.76
N SER A 158 -16.41 -25.08 -9.07
CA SER A 158 -15.12 -25.51 -9.65
C SER A 158 -14.14 -24.37 -9.84
N MET A 159 -14.57 -23.13 -9.67
CA MET A 159 -13.72 -21.94 -9.78
C MET A 159 -12.69 -21.88 -8.66
N ARG A 160 -11.63 -21.12 -8.88
CA ARG A 160 -10.61 -20.84 -7.84
C ARG A 160 -11.26 -20.11 -6.66
N ALA A 161 -10.79 -20.39 -5.45
CA ALA A 161 -11.34 -19.81 -4.23
C ALA A 161 -11.38 -18.26 -4.23
N ASN A 162 -10.38 -17.62 -4.83
CA ASN A 162 -10.36 -16.15 -4.95
C ASN A 162 -11.46 -15.65 -5.89
N ASP A 163 -11.65 -16.32 -7.05
CA ASP A 163 -12.67 -15.93 -8.02
C ASP A 163 -14.09 -16.14 -7.43
N GLN A 164 -14.28 -17.23 -6.66
CA GLN A 164 -15.53 -17.48 -5.92
C GLN A 164 -15.80 -16.37 -4.89
N ARG A 165 -14.77 -15.99 -4.14
CA ARG A 165 -14.86 -14.93 -3.13
C ARG A 165 -15.22 -13.59 -3.76
N ASP A 166 -14.53 -13.19 -4.83
CA ASP A 166 -14.80 -11.94 -5.54
C ASP A 166 -16.24 -11.90 -6.06
N MET A 167 -16.75 -13.03 -6.56
CA MET A 167 -18.12 -13.14 -7.03
C MET A 167 -19.15 -13.02 -5.89
N ILE A 168 -18.87 -13.63 -4.74
CA ILE A 168 -19.71 -13.50 -3.54
C ILE A 168 -19.68 -12.06 -3.02
N GLU A 169 -18.51 -11.43 -2.98
CA GLU A 169 -18.38 -10.03 -2.55
C GLU A 169 -19.15 -9.08 -3.47
N GLN A 170 -19.11 -9.31 -4.77
CA GLN A 170 -19.92 -8.56 -5.75
C GLN A 170 -21.43 -8.80 -5.54
N LEU A 171 -21.84 -10.05 -5.35
CA LEU A 171 -23.24 -10.40 -5.11
C LEU A 171 -23.79 -9.71 -3.84
N LEU A 172 -22.98 -9.64 -2.79
CA LEU A 172 -23.33 -9.02 -1.54
C LEU A 172 -23.17 -7.50 -1.54
N GLY A 173 -22.60 -6.91 -2.60
CA GLY A 173 -22.33 -5.49 -2.70
C GLY A 173 -21.26 -4.99 -1.73
N ILE A 174 -20.39 -5.88 -1.21
CA ILE A 174 -19.37 -5.55 -0.22
C ILE A 174 -17.97 -5.31 -0.82
N THR A 175 -17.84 -5.35 -2.13
CA THR A 175 -16.56 -5.15 -2.84
C THR A 175 -15.88 -3.83 -2.46
N GLU A 176 -16.65 -2.74 -2.27
CA GLU A 176 -16.11 -1.47 -1.80
C GLU A 176 -15.54 -1.56 -0.37
N LEU A 177 -16.14 -2.36 0.49
CA LEU A 177 -15.66 -2.57 1.86
C LEU A 177 -14.34 -3.34 1.85
N SER A 178 -14.21 -4.36 1.01
CA SER A 178 -12.97 -5.13 0.83
C SER A 178 -11.83 -4.24 0.32
N LEU A 179 -12.08 -3.40 -0.68
CA LEU A 179 -11.10 -2.42 -1.18
C LEU A 179 -10.68 -1.41 -0.09
N LYS A 180 -11.65 -0.88 0.67
CA LYS A 180 -11.35 0.01 1.80
C LYS A 180 -10.55 -0.68 2.90
N ALA A 181 -10.83 -1.95 3.16
CA ALA A 181 -10.08 -2.76 4.13
C ALA A 181 -8.61 -2.98 3.70
N GLU A 182 -8.35 -3.22 2.41
CA GLU A 182 -6.99 -3.31 1.88
C GLU A 182 -6.22 -2.00 2.01
N ILE A 183 -6.83 -0.88 1.61
CA ILE A 183 -6.23 0.46 1.78
C ILE A 183 -5.92 0.75 3.25
N LEU A 184 -6.85 0.39 4.15
CA LEU A 184 -6.63 0.55 5.59
C LEU A 184 -5.46 -0.30 6.10
N LYS A 185 -5.35 -1.54 5.65
CA LYS A 185 -4.25 -2.45 5.99
C LYS A 185 -2.89 -1.88 5.55
N GLU A 186 -2.80 -1.32 4.34
CA GLU A 186 -1.58 -0.67 3.85
C GLU A 186 -1.22 0.57 4.69
N ARG A 187 -2.21 1.41 5.01
CA ARG A 187 -1.99 2.58 5.87
C ARG A 187 -1.53 2.18 7.27
N MET A 188 -2.15 1.14 7.85
CA MET A 188 -1.72 0.60 9.15
C MET A 188 -0.28 0.10 9.12
N LYS A 189 0.15 -0.57 8.05
CA LYS A 189 1.52 -1.03 7.89
C LYS A 189 2.49 0.16 7.86
N PHE A 190 2.22 1.16 7.02
CA PHE A 190 3.03 2.36 6.92
C PHE A 190 3.13 3.12 8.25
N THR A 191 1.99 3.29 8.96
CA THR A 191 1.98 3.96 10.27
C THR A 191 2.78 3.18 11.32
N LYS A 192 2.71 1.85 11.33
CA LYS A 192 3.52 1.02 12.24
C LYS A 192 5.01 1.13 11.96
N GLU A 193 5.42 1.21 10.70
CA GLU A 193 6.81 1.41 10.31
C GLU A 193 7.31 2.78 10.77
N ALA A 194 6.53 3.84 10.56
CA ALA A 194 6.86 5.19 11.04
C ALA A 194 6.97 5.27 12.56
N ILE A 195 6.04 4.66 13.30
CA ILE A 195 6.11 4.58 14.77
C ILE A 195 7.40 3.90 15.22
N LYS A 196 7.78 2.79 14.58
CA LYS A 196 9.00 2.05 14.91
C LYS A 196 10.26 2.88 14.66
N GLU A 197 10.31 3.66 13.58
CA GLU A 197 11.42 4.57 13.30
C GLU A 197 11.55 5.66 14.36
N GLU A 198 10.43 6.26 14.77
CA GLU A 198 10.41 7.27 15.85
C GLU A 198 10.80 6.66 17.20
N GLU A 199 10.35 5.46 17.53
CA GLU A 199 10.76 4.76 18.75
C GLU A 199 12.27 4.51 18.79
N ILE A 200 12.89 4.12 17.67
CA ILE A 200 14.34 3.95 17.56
C ILE A 200 15.05 5.28 17.79
N THR A 201 14.56 6.36 17.22
CA THR A 201 15.11 7.70 17.37
C THR A 201 15.01 8.19 18.81
N ILE A 202 13.87 8.01 19.45
CA ILE A 202 13.67 8.35 20.87
C ILE A 202 14.64 7.57 21.77
N ASN A 203 14.78 6.27 21.54
CA ASN A 203 15.70 5.44 22.32
C ASN A 203 17.17 5.88 22.13
N ALA A 204 17.57 6.23 20.92
CA ALA A 204 18.90 6.76 20.65
C ALA A 204 19.17 8.09 21.38
N ILE A 205 18.19 9.00 21.37
CA ILE A 205 18.27 10.28 22.08
C ILE A 205 18.35 10.06 23.60
N ASN A 206 17.51 9.20 24.15
CA ASN A 206 17.52 8.89 25.58
C ASN A 206 18.86 8.31 26.02
N THR A 207 19.42 7.35 25.27
CA THR A 207 20.74 6.79 25.55
C THR A 207 21.83 7.84 25.48
N SER A 208 21.75 8.75 24.52
CA SER A 208 22.70 9.88 24.41
C SER A 208 22.58 10.85 25.59
N ASN A 209 21.37 11.17 26.01
CA ASN A 209 21.12 12.03 27.17
C ASN A 209 21.65 11.42 28.46
N GLU A 210 21.42 10.14 28.71
CA GLU A 210 21.99 9.44 29.87
C GLU A 210 23.54 9.52 29.91
N ARG A 211 24.16 9.41 28.74
CA ARG A 211 25.61 9.53 28.61
C ARG A 211 26.09 10.94 28.89
N ILE A 212 25.37 11.96 28.42
CA ILE A 212 25.68 13.37 28.68
C ILE A 212 25.53 13.68 30.17
N GLU A 213 24.44 13.21 30.80
CA GLU A 213 24.22 13.40 32.24
C GLU A 213 25.36 12.81 33.10
N LYS A 214 25.82 11.59 32.78
CA LYS A 214 26.98 10.99 33.44
C LYS A 214 28.25 11.84 33.27
N ASN A 215 28.49 12.32 32.05
CA ASN A 215 29.65 13.19 31.79
C ASN A 215 29.56 14.51 32.58
N ILE A 216 28.39 15.11 32.70
CA ILE A 216 28.17 16.32 33.51
C ILE A 216 28.48 16.03 34.97
N GLN A 217 27.97 14.94 35.54
CA GLN A 217 28.23 14.54 36.92
C GLN A 217 29.73 14.31 37.18
N GLU A 218 30.45 13.69 36.24
CA GLU A 218 31.90 13.52 36.33
C GLU A 218 32.65 14.84 36.32
N ILE A 219 32.29 15.76 35.43
CA ILE A 219 32.89 17.08 35.32
C ILE A 219 32.66 17.89 36.61
N GLU A 220 31.41 17.88 37.13
CA GLU A 220 31.07 18.55 38.38
C GLU A 220 31.87 17.98 39.57
N SER A 221 32.00 16.65 39.63
CA SER A 221 32.79 16.03 40.72
C SER A 221 34.28 16.40 40.65
N ARG A 222 34.83 16.42 39.42
CA ARG A 222 36.23 16.88 39.20
C ARG A 222 36.41 18.36 39.54
N SER A 223 35.43 19.19 39.20
CA SER A 223 35.45 20.63 39.54
C SER A 223 35.48 20.85 41.06
N ARG A 224 34.57 20.15 41.78
CA ARG A 224 34.53 20.24 43.28
C ARG A 224 35.83 19.74 43.89
N ALA A 225 36.38 18.63 43.41
CA ALA A 225 37.67 18.12 43.90
C ALA A 225 38.83 19.09 43.62
N TRP A 226 38.81 19.71 42.43
CA TRP A 226 39.82 20.73 42.08
C TRP A 226 39.71 21.97 42.95
N GLU A 227 38.50 22.50 43.19
CA GLU A 227 38.28 23.66 44.08
C GLU A 227 38.77 23.36 45.48
N LYS A 228 38.43 22.21 46.04
CA LYS A 228 38.94 21.80 47.37
C LYS A 228 40.46 21.75 47.42
N ASN A 229 41.09 21.07 46.43
CA ASN A 229 42.54 20.97 46.37
C ASN A 229 43.23 22.36 46.23
N LYS A 230 42.59 23.23 45.42
CA LYS A 230 43.07 24.63 45.27
C LYS A 230 43.02 25.39 46.62
N ASP A 231 41.88 25.28 47.32
CA ASP A 231 41.72 25.97 48.60
C ASP A 231 42.67 25.42 49.69
N ASP A 232 42.80 24.09 49.75
CA ASP A 232 43.80 23.44 50.65
C ASP A 232 45.20 23.89 50.32
N LYS A 233 45.55 24.05 49.05
CA LYS A 233 46.87 24.53 48.60
C LYS A 233 47.11 26.01 48.95
N ILE A 234 46.08 26.85 48.82
CA ILE A 234 46.13 28.27 49.19
C ILE A 234 46.37 28.39 50.70
N ILE A 235 45.69 27.61 51.52
CA ILE A 235 45.87 27.59 52.97
C ILE A 235 47.29 27.16 53.32
N SER A 236 47.76 26.05 52.73
CA SER A 236 49.15 25.57 52.97
C SER A 236 50.20 26.59 52.57
N LEU A 237 50.06 27.23 51.41
CA LEU A 237 50.96 28.27 50.95
C LEU A 237 50.93 29.53 51.88
N GLY A 238 49.74 29.87 52.40
CA GLY A 238 49.57 30.96 53.37
C GLY A 238 50.33 30.68 54.67
N GLU A 239 50.19 29.42 55.15
CA GLU A 239 50.94 29.00 56.35
C GLU A 239 52.47 29.04 56.14
N GLU A 240 52.94 28.60 54.97
CA GLU A 240 54.36 28.66 54.58
C GLU A 240 54.85 30.11 54.50
N ILE A 241 54.06 31.01 53.92
CA ILE A 241 54.43 32.46 53.87
C ILE A 241 54.54 33.02 55.25
N VAL A 242 53.58 32.79 56.14
CA VAL A 242 53.63 33.26 57.53
C VAL A 242 54.84 32.69 58.26
N ALA A 243 55.17 31.43 58.09
CA ALA A 243 56.36 30.82 58.67
C ALA A 243 57.67 31.47 58.15
N LEU A 244 57.67 31.76 56.83
CA LEU A 244 58.84 32.44 56.25
C LEU A 244 58.98 33.92 56.69
N GLU A 245 57.90 34.65 56.89
CA GLU A 245 57.86 36.03 57.37
C GLU A 245 58.36 36.14 58.80
N THR A 246 58.26 35.09 59.58
CA THR A 246 58.80 35.06 60.96
C THR A 246 60.30 34.87 61.02
N ILE A 247 60.99 34.56 59.94
CA ILE A 247 62.39 34.35 59.80
C ILE A 247 63.08 35.73 59.67
N ASP A 248 63.84 36.15 60.67
CA ASP A 248 64.68 37.33 60.59
C ASP A 248 65.93 36.98 59.75
N ILE A 249 65.90 37.39 58.49
CA ILE A 249 66.93 37.06 57.48
C ILE A 249 68.30 37.62 57.89
N ASP A 250 68.29 38.78 58.47
CA ASP A 250 69.58 39.43 58.90
C ASP A 250 70.23 38.65 60.04
N LYS A 251 69.44 38.21 60.98
CA LYS A 251 69.85 37.37 62.08
C LYS A 251 70.36 36.00 61.71
N GLU A 252 69.66 35.37 60.77
CA GLU A 252 70.07 34.08 60.23
C GLU A 252 71.35 34.18 59.37
N LEU A 253 71.56 35.28 58.65
CA LEU A 253 72.74 35.56 57.88
C LEU A 253 73.94 35.79 58.84
N GLU A 254 73.69 36.48 59.95
CA GLU A 254 74.70 36.70 60.98
C GLU A 254 75.08 35.37 61.65
N ASN A 255 74.14 34.59 62.08
CA ASN A 255 74.31 33.22 62.59
C ASN A 255 75.12 32.32 61.65
N HIS A 256 74.83 32.41 60.36
CA HIS A 256 75.48 31.59 59.32
C HIS A 256 76.94 32.01 59.15
N LYS A 257 77.25 33.32 59.25
CA LYS A 257 78.62 33.82 59.22
C LYS A 257 79.37 33.35 60.45
N LEU A 258 78.79 33.52 61.68
CA LEU A 258 79.35 33.03 62.93
C LEU A 258 79.67 31.52 62.90
N LEU A 259 78.75 30.73 62.26
CA LEU A 259 78.94 29.29 62.13
C LEU A 259 80.10 28.96 61.17
N GLY A 260 80.29 29.78 60.14
CA GLY A 260 81.45 29.72 59.23
C GLY A 260 82.76 29.97 59.97
N ASP A 261 82.79 31.05 60.74
CA ASP A 261 83.95 31.44 61.56
C ASP A 261 84.29 30.37 62.58
N LEU A 262 83.29 29.84 63.31
CA LEU A 262 83.45 28.74 64.25
C LEU A 262 83.97 27.44 63.61
N LYS A 263 83.55 27.11 62.42
CA LYS A 263 84.05 25.93 61.64
C LYS A 263 85.54 26.14 61.28
N GLU A 264 85.91 27.35 60.89
CA GLU A 264 87.30 27.70 60.56
C GLU A 264 88.17 27.66 61.80
N GLN A 265 87.74 28.26 62.93
CA GLN A 265 88.41 28.19 64.20
C GLN A 265 88.62 26.74 64.71
N ARG A 266 87.57 25.89 64.54
CA ARG A 266 87.64 24.46 64.89
C ARG A 266 88.66 23.70 64.03
N ALA A 267 88.68 23.98 62.72
CA ALA A 267 89.71 23.42 61.83
C ALA A 267 91.12 23.83 62.19
N ASN A 268 91.31 25.14 62.49
CA ASN A 268 92.59 25.65 62.92
C ASN A 268 93.02 25.04 64.27
N LEU A 269 92.08 24.87 65.20
CA LEU A 269 92.37 24.22 66.51
C LEU A 269 92.74 22.74 66.33
N GLN A 270 92.13 22.04 65.43
CA GLN A 270 92.49 20.67 65.09
C GLN A 270 93.88 20.53 64.46
N VAL A 271 94.27 21.50 63.61
CA VAL A 271 95.60 21.56 63.02
C VAL A 271 96.62 21.82 64.14
N LEU A 272 96.42 22.86 64.99
CA LEU A 272 97.28 23.19 66.14
C LEU A 272 97.41 22.04 67.13
N THR A 273 96.32 21.35 67.47
CA THR A 273 96.31 20.17 68.33
C THR A 273 97.10 19.00 67.74
N SER A 274 97.06 18.85 66.44
CA SER A 274 97.82 17.83 65.71
C SER A 274 99.30 18.18 65.65
N GLU A 275 99.64 19.45 65.53
CA GLU A 275 101.03 19.93 65.60
C GLU A 275 101.59 19.82 67.00
N GLU A 276 100.80 20.18 68.05
CA GLU A 276 101.20 20.02 69.46
C GLU A 276 101.51 18.56 69.78
N LYS A 277 100.69 17.63 69.32
CA LYS A 277 100.94 16.17 69.42
C LYS A 277 102.20 15.73 68.72
N ARG A 278 102.55 16.40 67.61
CA ARG A 278 103.74 16.11 66.80
C ARG A 278 105.01 16.62 67.42
N ILE A 279 104.98 17.70 68.27
CA ILE A 279 106.12 18.30 68.98
C ILE A 279 106.36 17.56 70.31
N ALA A 280 105.35 16.94 70.90
CA ALA A 280 105.38 16.19 72.14
C ALA A 280 105.85 14.72 72.04
N THR A 281 106.06 14.23 70.77
CA THR A 281 106.66 12.92 70.45
C THR A 281 108.07 13.10 69.90
#